data_f5ad1ecfbd6f1b121a9c16eb8feb2f84
#
_entry.id   f5ad1ecfbd6f1b121a9c16eb8feb2f84
#
_cell.length_a   1.000
_cell.length_b   1.000
_cell.length_c   1.000
_cell.angle_alpha   90.00
_cell.angle_beta   90.00
_cell.angle_gamma   90.00
#
_symmetry.space_group_name_H-M   'P 1'
#
loop_
_entity.id
_entity.type
_entity.pdbx_description
1 polymer ?
#
loop_
_entity_poly.entity_id
_entity_poly.type
_entity_poly.pdbx_seq_one_letter_code
_entity_poly.pdbx_strand_id
1 'polypeptide(L)'
;MKKFGLATQIFVALVLGIVVGAVFYGNKTAISYITPIGDIFIHLIKMIVVPIVISALIVAVAGVGDMKKLGKLGGKTILYFEIITTIAILMGLLAANIFQPGTGVDMSNLQQSDISSYKQTADATEKKGFAETIVHIVPKNVFESIAQGDLLPIIFFSVLFGLGVAAIGEKGKPVFNFFEGVLEAMFWVTNQVMKFAPFGVFALIAVTVAKFGVATLLPLGKLVLAVYVTVILFVVIVLGINARMVGVNIFTLMKILKEELILSFTTASSEAVLPNIMRKMEELGCPKAVASFVIPTGYTFNLTGSAIYQALAALFVAQMYGVHMSLTEQITLLFVLMLTSKGMAGVPGASFVVVLATLGSMGLPLEGIALIAGIDRILDMIRSSVNVLGNALAAIVMSKWEGEFDNEKAKQYVETVKETKAA
;
A
#
# COMPACT_ATOMS: atom_id res chain seq x y z
N MET A 1 30.95 -15.24 -1.16
CA MET A 1 29.68 -15.60 -1.83
C MET A 1 28.76 -14.37 -1.73
N LYS A 2 28.33 -13.77 -2.86
CA LYS A 2 27.34 -12.69 -2.85
C LYS A 2 26.03 -13.25 -2.30
N LYS A 3 25.58 -12.75 -1.15
CA LYS A 3 24.25 -13.12 -0.61
C LYS A 3 23.19 -12.61 -1.59
N PHE A 4 22.36 -13.51 -2.12
CA PHE A 4 21.22 -13.13 -2.94
C PHE A 4 20.30 -12.23 -2.12
N GLY A 5 19.88 -11.09 -2.70
CA GLY A 5 18.93 -10.19 -2.07
C GLY A 5 17.58 -10.88 -1.83
N LEU A 6 16.80 -10.40 -0.87
CA LEU A 6 15.48 -10.95 -0.51
C LEU A 6 14.56 -11.07 -1.73
N ALA A 7 14.56 -10.07 -2.62
CA ALA A 7 13.77 -10.09 -3.85
C ALA A 7 14.12 -11.28 -4.75
N THR A 8 15.42 -11.57 -4.93
CA THR A 8 15.88 -12.73 -5.71
C THR A 8 15.46 -14.05 -5.06
N GLN A 9 15.54 -14.12 -3.72
CA GLN A 9 15.11 -15.32 -2.99
C GLN A 9 13.60 -15.57 -3.16
N ILE A 10 12.77 -14.53 -3.08
CA ILE A 10 11.32 -14.62 -3.29
C ILE A 10 11.02 -15.03 -4.73
N PHE A 11 11.70 -14.47 -5.73
CA PHE A 11 11.53 -14.84 -7.12
C PHE A 11 11.89 -16.30 -7.39
N VAL A 12 13.03 -16.78 -6.87
CA VAL A 12 13.43 -18.19 -6.95
C VAL A 12 12.40 -19.10 -6.25
N ALA A 13 11.92 -18.70 -5.08
CA ALA A 13 10.91 -19.42 -4.33
C ALA A 13 9.58 -19.52 -5.09
N LEU A 14 9.17 -18.45 -5.79
CA LEU A 14 8.01 -18.45 -6.67
C LEU A 14 8.17 -19.47 -7.81
N VAL A 15 9.30 -19.43 -8.53
CA VAL A 15 9.56 -20.37 -9.63
C VAL A 15 9.58 -21.81 -9.13
N LEU A 16 10.26 -22.07 -8.01
CA LEU A 16 10.29 -23.40 -7.39
C LEU A 16 8.89 -23.85 -6.94
N GLY A 17 8.09 -22.94 -6.38
CA GLY A 17 6.70 -23.18 -6.02
C GLY A 17 5.85 -23.61 -7.22
N ILE A 18 6.00 -22.93 -8.36
CA ILE A 18 5.33 -23.31 -9.61
C ILE A 18 5.71 -24.73 -10.04
N VAL A 19 7.01 -25.02 -10.09
CA VAL A 19 7.53 -26.34 -10.51
C VAL A 19 7.02 -27.43 -9.58
N VAL A 20 7.18 -27.28 -8.28
CA VAL A 20 6.73 -28.26 -7.28
C VAL A 20 5.21 -28.41 -7.33
N GLY A 21 4.46 -27.33 -7.42
CA GLY A 21 3.00 -27.38 -7.57
C GLY A 21 2.56 -28.13 -8.83
N ALA A 22 3.23 -27.92 -9.96
CA ALA A 22 2.94 -28.63 -11.20
C ALA A 22 3.25 -30.12 -11.11
N VAL A 23 4.39 -30.49 -10.49
CA VAL A 23 4.78 -31.90 -10.29
C VAL A 23 3.79 -32.62 -9.38
N PHE A 24 3.30 -31.95 -8.33
CA PHE A 24 2.35 -32.54 -7.36
C PHE A 24 0.89 -32.15 -7.64
N TYR A 25 0.54 -31.83 -8.89
CA TYR A 25 -0.83 -31.50 -9.27
C TYR A 25 -1.81 -32.60 -8.88
N GLY A 26 -2.85 -32.26 -8.13
CA GLY A 26 -3.87 -33.17 -7.62
C GLY A 26 -3.44 -34.06 -6.44
N ASN A 27 -2.18 -33.98 -5.98
CA ASN A 27 -1.68 -34.84 -4.88
C ASN A 27 -2.04 -34.23 -3.51
N LYS A 28 -3.12 -34.73 -2.90
CA LYS A 28 -3.64 -34.26 -1.61
C LYS A 28 -2.63 -34.38 -0.46
N THR A 29 -1.79 -35.44 -0.48
CA THR A 29 -0.79 -35.67 0.57
C THR A 29 0.31 -34.62 0.52
N ALA A 30 0.88 -34.34 -0.68
CA ALA A 30 1.88 -33.29 -0.84
C ALA A 30 1.33 -31.93 -0.44
N ILE A 31 0.09 -31.61 -0.84
CA ILE A 31 -0.60 -30.37 -0.46
C ILE A 31 -0.70 -30.24 1.06
N SER A 32 -1.11 -31.29 1.78
CA SER A 32 -1.28 -31.24 3.25
C SER A 32 0.02 -30.98 4.01
N TYR A 33 1.17 -31.44 3.49
CA TYR A 33 2.48 -31.15 4.10
C TYR A 33 3.01 -29.74 3.82
N ILE A 34 2.66 -29.16 2.66
CA ILE A 34 3.15 -27.83 2.27
C ILE A 34 2.26 -26.71 2.85
N THR A 35 0.95 -26.94 2.95
CA THR A 35 -0.04 -25.93 3.42
C THR A 35 0.36 -25.26 4.74
N PRO A 36 0.81 -25.96 5.80
CA PRO A 36 1.14 -25.32 7.07
C PRO A 36 2.22 -24.23 6.98
N ILE A 37 3.17 -24.35 6.02
CA ILE A 37 4.22 -23.34 5.82
C ILE A 37 3.61 -22.03 5.29
N GLY A 38 2.67 -22.15 4.36
CA GLY A 38 1.92 -21.00 3.84
C GLY A 38 1.05 -20.35 4.91
N ASP A 39 0.33 -21.17 5.71
CA ASP A 39 -0.53 -20.69 6.78
C ASP A 39 0.25 -19.95 7.87
N ILE A 40 1.42 -20.48 8.26
CA ILE A 40 2.32 -19.78 9.21
C ILE A 40 2.69 -18.40 8.66
N PHE A 41 3.02 -18.29 7.37
CA PHE A 41 3.37 -17.01 6.77
C PHE A 41 2.20 -16.02 6.82
N ILE A 42 0.99 -16.45 6.47
CA ILE A 42 -0.23 -15.62 6.55
C ILE A 42 -0.52 -15.22 8.01
N HIS A 43 -0.36 -16.16 8.98
CA HIS A 43 -0.54 -15.83 10.40
C HIS A 43 0.48 -14.79 10.88
N LEU A 44 1.75 -14.91 10.48
CA LEU A 44 2.79 -13.93 10.79
C LEU A 44 2.46 -12.54 10.24
N ILE A 45 1.92 -12.46 9.01
CA ILE A 45 1.45 -11.20 8.43
C ILE A 45 0.25 -10.66 9.19
N LYS A 46 -0.78 -11.48 9.44
CA LYS A 46 -1.98 -11.06 10.20
C LYS A 46 -1.62 -10.51 11.60
N MET A 47 -0.67 -11.12 12.28
CA MET A 47 -0.23 -10.74 13.62
C MET A 47 0.29 -9.30 13.70
N ILE A 48 0.95 -8.81 12.66
CA ILE A 48 1.58 -7.47 12.67
C ILE A 48 0.62 -6.34 12.28
N VAL A 49 -0.54 -6.65 11.68
CA VAL A 49 -1.47 -5.65 11.12
C VAL A 49 -1.95 -4.66 12.16
N VAL A 50 -2.63 -5.16 13.18
CA VAL A 50 -3.32 -4.30 14.16
C VAL A 50 -2.35 -3.41 14.95
N PRO A 51 -1.23 -3.92 15.48
CA PRO A 51 -0.24 -3.08 16.17
C PRO A 51 0.35 -1.99 15.28
N ILE A 52 0.64 -2.31 13.99
CA ILE A 52 1.17 -1.32 13.04
C ILE A 52 0.14 -0.24 12.77
N VAL A 53 -1.11 -0.62 12.45
CA VAL A 53 -2.15 0.34 12.09
C VAL A 53 -2.43 1.31 13.24
N ILE A 54 -2.56 0.80 14.46
CA ILE A 54 -2.81 1.64 15.65
C ILE A 54 -1.64 2.62 15.83
N SER A 55 -0.42 2.09 15.94
CA SER A 55 0.75 2.93 16.25
C SER A 55 1.04 3.93 15.13
N ALA A 56 0.98 3.50 13.87
CA ALA A 56 1.23 4.37 12.73
C ALA A 56 0.22 5.52 12.62
N LEU A 57 -1.07 5.24 12.82
CA LEU A 57 -2.11 6.28 12.78
C LEU A 57 -2.00 7.26 13.95
N ILE A 58 -1.76 6.76 15.16
CA ILE A 58 -1.58 7.63 16.34
C ILE A 58 -0.36 8.53 16.13
N VAL A 59 0.77 7.97 15.72
CA VAL A 59 2.01 8.74 15.44
C VAL A 59 1.78 9.73 14.31
N ALA A 60 1.15 9.32 13.22
CA ALA A 60 0.87 10.20 12.09
C ALA A 60 0.00 11.38 12.49
N VAL A 61 -1.12 11.14 13.19
CA VAL A 61 -2.07 12.18 13.58
C VAL A 61 -1.51 13.07 14.69
N ALA A 62 -0.90 12.48 15.73
CA ALA A 62 -0.32 13.25 16.83
C ALA A 62 0.97 13.98 16.43
N GLY A 63 1.74 13.40 15.51
CA GLY A 63 3.00 13.96 15.01
C GLY A 63 2.84 15.15 14.04
N VAL A 64 1.61 15.44 13.56
CA VAL A 64 1.34 16.66 12.76
C VAL A 64 1.68 17.95 13.55
N GLY A 65 2.02 17.81 14.84
CA GLY A 65 2.62 18.89 15.64
C GLY A 65 1.72 20.11 15.78
N ASP A 66 2.28 21.18 16.27
CA ASP A 66 1.58 22.43 16.50
C ASP A 66 0.80 22.93 15.26
N MET A 67 -0.48 22.50 15.14
CA MET A 67 -1.42 22.89 14.09
C MET A 67 -1.49 24.42 13.91
N LYS A 68 -1.08 25.19 14.90
CA LYS A 68 -1.00 26.65 14.80
C LYS A 68 0.22 27.14 14.05
N LYS A 69 1.35 26.41 14.08
CA LYS A 69 2.57 26.79 13.35
C LYS A 69 2.60 26.25 11.91
N LEU A 70 1.97 25.08 11.69
CA LEU A 70 1.85 24.47 10.37
C LEU A 70 0.55 24.86 9.64
N GLY A 71 -0.40 25.44 10.33
CA GLY A 71 -1.70 25.95 9.96
C GLY A 71 -2.11 25.78 8.49
N LYS A 72 -1.71 26.70 7.65
CA LYS A 72 -2.12 26.75 6.23
C LYS A 72 -1.41 25.70 5.35
N LEU A 73 -0.10 25.49 5.56
CA LEU A 73 0.68 24.53 4.80
C LEU A 73 0.21 23.08 5.08
N GLY A 74 0.01 22.74 6.35
CA GLY A 74 -0.46 21.41 6.75
C GLY A 74 -1.83 21.07 6.15
N GLY A 75 -2.79 22.00 6.29
CA GLY A 75 -4.13 21.82 5.71
C GLY A 75 -4.11 21.65 4.20
N LYS A 76 -3.35 22.48 3.48
CA LYS A 76 -3.18 22.36 2.02
C LYS A 76 -2.52 21.03 1.63
N THR A 77 -1.49 20.63 2.37
CA THR A 77 -0.77 19.38 2.11
C THR A 77 -1.67 18.15 2.27
N ILE A 78 -2.41 18.08 3.36
CA ILE A 78 -3.35 16.96 3.60
C ILE A 78 -4.46 16.95 2.55
N LEU A 79 -5.05 18.11 2.23
CA LEU A 79 -6.07 18.20 1.18
C LEU A 79 -5.53 17.75 -0.19
N TYR A 80 -4.31 18.16 -0.54
CA TYR A 80 -3.65 17.73 -1.77
C TYR A 80 -3.44 16.21 -1.79
N PHE A 81 -2.92 15.65 -0.71
CA PHE A 81 -2.71 14.20 -0.59
C PHE A 81 -4.03 13.43 -0.72
N GLU A 82 -5.10 13.93 -0.11
CA GLU A 82 -6.41 13.31 -0.19
C GLU A 82 -6.95 13.30 -1.62
N ILE A 83 -6.85 14.42 -2.33
CA ILE A 83 -7.30 14.51 -3.73
C ILE A 83 -6.49 13.55 -4.61
N ILE A 84 -5.16 13.57 -4.52
CA ILE A 84 -4.30 12.74 -5.38
C ILE A 84 -4.47 11.24 -5.06
N THR A 85 -4.60 10.87 -3.78
CA THR A 85 -4.83 9.48 -3.37
C THR A 85 -6.22 9.00 -3.82
N THR A 86 -7.25 9.85 -3.72
CA THR A 86 -8.60 9.51 -4.21
C THR A 86 -8.59 9.25 -5.72
N ILE A 87 -7.91 10.10 -6.49
CA ILE A 87 -7.76 9.88 -7.94
C ILE A 87 -7.00 8.56 -8.20
N ALA A 88 -5.98 8.25 -7.41
CA ALA A 88 -5.24 7.00 -7.53
C ALA A 88 -6.14 5.77 -7.29
N ILE A 89 -6.95 5.78 -6.23
CA ILE A 89 -7.92 4.70 -5.92
C ILE A 89 -8.94 4.58 -7.07
N LEU A 90 -9.52 5.69 -7.53
CA LEU A 90 -10.48 5.69 -8.64
C LEU A 90 -9.86 5.10 -9.91
N MET A 91 -8.62 5.43 -10.24
CA MET A 91 -7.92 4.82 -11.37
C MET A 91 -7.71 3.33 -11.18
N GLY A 92 -7.39 2.89 -9.94
CA GLY A 92 -7.28 1.47 -9.61
C GLY A 92 -8.61 0.71 -9.79
N LEU A 93 -9.73 1.26 -9.29
CA LEU A 93 -11.07 0.70 -9.46
C LEU A 93 -11.46 0.64 -10.94
N LEU A 94 -11.24 1.72 -11.68
CA LEU A 94 -11.52 1.78 -13.12
C LEU A 94 -10.72 0.73 -13.88
N ALA A 95 -9.43 0.63 -13.61
CA ALA A 95 -8.54 -0.36 -14.22
C ALA A 95 -8.98 -1.80 -13.91
N ALA A 96 -9.39 -2.09 -12.68
CA ALA A 96 -9.88 -3.41 -12.29
C ALA A 96 -11.17 -3.79 -13.05
N ASN A 97 -12.05 -2.82 -13.31
CA ASN A 97 -13.28 -3.05 -14.10
C ASN A 97 -12.98 -3.20 -15.60
N ILE A 98 -11.97 -2.51 -16.15
CA ILE A 98 -11.58 -2.60 -17.56
C ILE A 98 -10.79 -3.88 -17.84
N PHE A 99 -9.73 -4.13 -17.07
CA PHE A 99 -8.84 -5.27 -17.30
C PHE A 99 -9.42 -6.59 -16.79
N GLN A 100 -10.34 -6.54 -15.81
CA GLN A 100 -10.95 -7.70 -15.17
C GLN A 100 -9.94 -8.82 -14.87
N PRO A 101 -8.83 -8.53 -14.16
CA PRO A 101 -7.70 -9.47 -14.05
C PRO A 101 -8.06 -10.76 -13.30
N GLY A 102 -9.07 -10.74 -12.42
CA GLY A 102 -9.51 -11.89 -11.64
C GLY A 102 -10.51 -12.80 -12.36
N THR A 103 -11.01 -12.42 -13.53
CA THR A 103 -11.99 -13.24 -14.26
C THR A 103 -11.32 -14.43 -14.97
N GLY A 104 -12.08 -15.56 -15.11
CA GLY A 104 -11.61 -16.75 -15.81
C GLY A 104 -10.78 -17.70 -14.94
N VAL A 105 -10.73 -17.49 -13.64
CA VAL A 105 -10.24 -18.49 -12.69
C VAL A 105 -11.37 -19.46 -12.38
N ASP A 106 -11.20 -20.74 -12.71
CA ASP A 106 -12.15 -21.77 -12.32
C ASP A 106 -11.91 -22.15 -10.86
N MET A 107 -12.63 -21.48 -9.97
CA MET A 107 -12.61 -21.75 -8.53
C MET A 107 -13.68 -22.77 -8.11
N SER A 108 -14.36 -23.42 -9.07
CA SER A 108 -15.42 -24.43 -8.81
C SER A 108 -14.93 -25.63 -8.00
N ASN A 109 -13.62 -25.88 -8.01
CA ASN A 109 -12.97 -26.91 -7.20
C ASN A 109 -12.57 -26.46 -5.78
N LEU A 110 -12.80 -25.20 -5.40
CA LEU A 110 -12.75 -24.81 -4.00
C LEU A 110 -13.87 -25.54 -3.26
N GLN A 111 -13.51 -26.29 -2.21
CA GLN A 111 -14.51 -27.03 -1.44
C GLN A 111 -15.62 -26.07 -1.00
N GLN A 112 -16.87 -26.44 -1.29
CA GLN A 112 -18.07 -25.66 -0.96
C GLN A 112 -18.16 -25.26 0.53
N SER A 113 -17.43 -25.96 1.42
CA SER A 113 -17.31 -25.65 2.84
C SER A 113 -16.63 -24.31 3.14
N ASP A 114 -15.61 -23.92 2.32
CA ASP A 114 -14.89 -22.65 2.56
C ASP A 114 -15.66 -21.46 2.01
N ILE A 115 -16.44 -21.65 0.94
CA ILE A 115 -17.26 -20.58 0.33
C ILE A 115 -18.55 -20.31 1.12
N SER A 116 -19.09 -21.32 1.81
CA SER A 116 -20.35 -21.15 2.56
C SER A 116 -20.21 -20.24 3.78
N SER A 117 -19.09 -20.28 4.49
CA SER A 117 -18.81 -19.36 5.60
C SER A 117 -18.64 -17.93 5.11
N TYR A 118 -18.03 -17.73 3.93
CA TYR A 118 -17.85 -16.40 3.33
C TYR A 118 -19.13 -15.88 2.66
N LYS A 119 -19.92 -16.74 2.02
CA LYS A 119 -21.28 -16.37 1.55
C LYS A 119 -22.16 -15.92 2.70
N GLN A 120 -22.11 -16.58 3.86
CA GLN A 120 -22.82 -16.13 5.05
C GLN A 120 -22.32 -14.76 5.55
N THR A 121 -21.01 -14.51 5.47
CA THR A 121 -20.42 -13.22 5.84
C THR A 121 -20.73 -12.15 4.78
N ALA A 122 -20.67 -12.48 3.50
CA ALA A 122 -21.05 -11.60 2.40
C ALA A 122 -22.55 -11.29 2.41
N ASP A 123 -23.42 -12.29 2.59
CA ASP A 123 -24.86 -12.12 2.76
C ASP A 123 -25.23 -11.30 4.01
N ALA A 124 -24.43 -11.41 5.08
CA ALA A 124 -24.56 -10.56 6.27
C ALA A 124 -24.07 -9.12 6.01
N THR A 125 -23.10 -8.95 5.11
CA THR A 125 -22.57 -7.64 4.70
C THR A 125 -23.47 -6.97 3.66
N GLU A 126 -24.04 -7.74 2.72
CA GLU A 126 -25.04 -7.27 1.76
C GLU A 126 -26.29 -6.68 2.44
N LYS A 127 -26.62 -7.17 3.64
CA LYS A 127 -27.69 -6.63 4.48
C LYS A 127 -27.31 -5.39 5.28
N LYS A 128 -26.03 -5.07 5.40
CA LYS A 128 -25.55 -3.86 6.07
C LYS A 128 -25.63 -2.70 5.08
N GLY A 129 -26.69 -1.93 5.14
CA GLY A 129 -26.82 -0.70 4.36
C GLY A 129 -25.70 0.30 4.69
N PHE A 130 -25.48 1.28 3.81
CA PHE A 130 -24.50 2.37 3.99
C PHE A 130 -24.57 3.02 5.39
N ALA A 131 -25.79 3.20 5.93
CA ALA A 131 -25.99 3.72 7.28
C ALA A 131 -25.41 2.82 8.37
N GLU A 132 -25.54 1.49 8.27
CA GLU A 132 -24.96 0.55 9.23
C GLU A 132 -23.44 0.51 9.15
N THR A 133 -22.87 0.67 7.97
CA THR A 133 -21.42 0.79 7.79
C THR A 133 -20.90 2.05 8.50
N ILE A 134 -21.60 3.18 8.39
CA ILE A 134 -21.22 4.41 9.12
C ILE A 134 -21.31 4.21 10.63
N VAL A 135 -22.38 3.57 11.13
CA VAL A 135 -22.52 3.27 12.56
C VAL A 135 -21.42 2.33 13.03
N HIS A 136 -21.03 1.35 12.20
CA HIS A 136 -19.99 0.38 12.50
C HIS A 136 -18.57 1.01 12.60
N ILE A 137 -18.34 2.17 11.99
CA ILE A 137 -17.07 2.92 12.11
C ILE A 137 -16.78 3.25 13.57
N VAL A 138 -17.82 3.52 14.40
CA VAL A 138 -17.67 3.87 15.81
C VAL A 138 -17.75 2.60 16.65
N PRO A 139 -16.66 2.13 17.27
CA PRO A 139 -16.67 0.90 18.05
C PRO A 139 -17.44 1.07 19.34
N LYS A 140 -18.24 0.07 19.71
CA LYS A 140 -18.83 -0.02 21.06
C LYS A 140 -17.76 -0.32 22.12
N ASN A 141 -16.76 -1.09 21.73
CA ASN A 141 -15.61 -1.45 22.57
C ASN A 141 -14.36 -1.58 21.68
N VAL A 142 -13.38 -0.72 21.88
CA VAL A 142 -12.16 -0.72 21.07
C VAL A 142 -11.34 -2.00 21.23
N PHE A 143 -11.31 -2.58 22.44
CA PHE A 143 -10.55 -3.81 22.71
C PHE A 143 -11.16 -5.02 21.99
N GLU A 144 -12.48 -5.06 21.88
CA GLU A 144 -13.17 -6.08 21.08
C GLU A 144 -12.78 -5.96 19.60
N SER A 145 -12.80 -4.75 19.03
CA SER A 145 -12.39 -4.50 17.66
C SER A 145 -10.92 -4.89 17.43
N ILE A 146 -10.04 -4.60 18.39
CA ILE A 146 -8.63 -5.00 18.35
C ILE A 146 -8.48 -6.53 18.33
N ALA A 147 -9.20 -7.23 19.21
CA ALA A 147 -9.14 -8.70 19.30
C ALA A 147 -9.69 -9.39 18.05
N GLN A 148 -10.71 -8.81 17.42
CA GLN A 148 -11.31 -9.31 16.18
C GLN A 148 -10.51 -8.91 14.93
N GLY A 149 -9.60 -7.93 15.03
CA GLY A 149 -8.87 -7.37 13.90
C GLY A 149 -9.73 -6.52 12.98
N ASP A 150 -10.83 -5.97 13.50
CA ASP A 150 -11.75 -5.10 12.75
C ASP A 150 -11.15 -3.71 12.57
N LEU A 151 -10.58 -3.47 11.40
CA LEU A 151 -9.75 -2.29 11.16
C LEU A 151 -10.52 -0.98 11.08
N LEU A 152 -11.76 -0.99 10.61
CA LEU A 152 -12.49 0.26 10.42
C LEU A 152 -12.74 0.98 11.77
N PRO A 153 -13.26 0.32 12.81
CA PRO A 153 -13.34 0.89 14.16
C PRO A 153 -11.97 1.20 14.78
N ILE A 154 -10.96 0.36 14.52
CA ILE A 154 -9.59 0.58 15.01
C ILE A 154 -9.01 1.87 14.44
N ILE A 155 -9.19 2.11 13.14
CA ILE A 155 -8.73 3.34 12.46
C ILE A 155 -9.43 4.56 13.05
N PHE A 156 -10.76 4.52 13.19
CA PHE A 156 -11.53 5.60 13.78
C PHE A 156 -11.01 5.95 15.19
N PHE A 157 -10.89 4.94 16.05
CA PHE A 157 -10.36 5.12 17.40
C PHE A 157 -8.94 5.70 17.38
N SER A 158 -8.05 5.16 16.54
CA SER A 158 -6.64 5.58 16.48
C SER A 158 -6.49 7.03 16.02
N VAL A 159 -7.32 7.47 15.06
CA VAL A 159 -7.36 8.86 14.61
C VAL A 159 -7.87 9.76 15.74
N LEU A 160 -9.00 9.41 16.37
CA LEU A 160 -9.57 10.19 17.47
C LEU A 160 -8.61 10.28 18.66
N PHE A 161 -7.99 9.16 19.03
CA PHE A 161 -6.99 9.11 20.10
C PHE A 161 -5.74 9.92 19.77
N GLY A 162 -5.23 9.83 18.52
CA GLY A 162 -4.12 10.66 18.03
C GLY A 162 -4.42 12.16 18.09
N LEU A 163 -5.63 12.58 17.73
CA LEU A 163 -6.09 13.96 17.90
C LEU A 163 -6.10 14.36 19.38
N GLY A 164 -6.57 13.48 20.29
CA GLY A 164 -6.51 13.69 21.73
C GLY A 164 -5.09 13.88 22.25
N VAL A 165 -4.14 13.02 21.80
CA VAL A 165 -2.71 13.14 22.15
C VAL A 165 -2.13 14.47 21.67
N ALA A 166 -2.45 14.90 20.44
CA ALA A 166 -2.04 16.19 19.92
C ALA A 166 -2.64 17.36 20.75
N ALA A 167 -3.92 17.27 21.10
CA ALA A 167 -4.65 18.34 21.81
C ALA A 167 -4.11 18.62 23.23
N ILE A 168 -3.60 17.61 23.93
CA ILE A 168 -3.05 17.76 25.29
C ILE A 168 -1.59 18.28 25.30
N GLY A 169 -0.99 18.51 24.13
CA GLY A 169 0.32 19.14 23.96
C GLY A 169 1.45 18.40 24.70
N GLU A 170 2.22 19.10 25.55
CA GLU A 170 3.37 18.53 26.26
C GLU A 170 3.04 17.26 27.08
N LYS A 171 1.83 17.18 27.64
CA LYS A 171 1.38 15.99 28.38
C LYS A 171 1.18 14.77 27.47
N GLY A 172 0.98 14.99 26.18
CA GLY A 172 0.84 13.93 25.17
C GLY A 172 2.18 13.34 24.71
N LYS A 173 3.30 14.04 24.90
CA LYS A 173 4.62 13.57 24.42
C LYS A 173 5.00 12.17 24.92
N PRO A 174 4.81 11.77 26.16
CA PRO A 174 5.12 10.40 26.60
C PRO A 174 4.31 9.35 25.85
N VAL A 175 3.03 9.64 25.56
CA VAL A 175 2.14 8.74 24.80
C VAL A 175 2.58 8.66 23.34
N PHE A 176 2.90 9.79 22.73
CA PHE A 176 3.44 9.86 21.36
C PHE A 176 4.73 9.03 21.24
N ASN A 177 5.72 9.27 22.12
CA ASN A 177 6.99 8.54 22.12
C ASN A 177 6.81 7.04 22.34
N PHE A 178 5.83 6.64 23.16
CA PHE A 178 5.47 5.23 23.35
C PHE A 178 5.01 4.59 22.03
N PHE A 179 4.06 5.20 21.33
CA PHE A 179 3.57 4.66 20.06
C PHE A 179 4.61 4.75 18.93
N GLU A 180 5.48 5.76 18.91
CA GLU A 180 6.62 5.85 18.03
C GLU A 180 7.58 4.66 18.25
N GLY A 181 7.92 4.35 19.49
CA GLY A 181 8.72 3.18 19.84
C GLY A 181 8.05 1.85 19.49
N VAL A 182 6.72 1.74 19.68
CA VAL A 182 5.96 0.57 19.24
C VAL A 182 6.02 0.42 17.72
N LEU A 183 5.85 1.51 16.99
CA LEU A 183 5.91 1.50 15.51
C LEU A 183 7.27 1.06 15.00
N GLU A 184 8.36 1.58 15.54
CA GLU A 184 9.73 1.16 15.20
C GLU A 184 9.96 -0.33 15.49
N ALA A 185 9.53 -0.80 16.67
CA ALA A 185 9.62 -2.20 17.04
C ALA A 185 8.83 -3.08 16.06
N MET A 186 7.63 -2.65 15.64
CA MET A 186 6.80 -3.38 14.68
C MET A 186 7.39 -3.37 13.27
N PHE A 187 8.10 -2.34 12.84
CA PHE A 187 8.86 -2.34 11.59
C PHE A 187 10.01 -3.35 11.64
N TRP A 188 10.71 -3.45 12.76
CA TRP A 188 11.71 -4.49 12.94
C TRP A 188 11.09 -5.89 12.84
N VAL A 189 9.94 -6.14 13.52
CA VAL A 189 9.19 -7.41 13.45
C VAL A 189 8.77 -7.70 12.02
N THR A 190 8.22 -6.71 11.30
CA THR A 190 7.84 -6.85 9.88
C THR A 190 9.02 -7.29 9.03
N ASN A 191 10.19 -6.69 9.22
CA ASN A 191 11.40 -7.09 8.52
C ASN A 191 11.81 -8.53 8.83
N GLN A 192 11.60 -9.04 10.05
CA GLN A 192 11.86 -10.46 10.36
C GLN A 192 10.82 -11.36 9.68
N VAL A 193 9.55 -11.01 9.72
CA VAL A 193 8.48 -11.73 9.02
C VAL A 193 8.77 -11.80 7.52
N MET A 194 9.21 -10.70 6.91
CA MET A 194 9.57 -10.67 5.49
C MET A 194 10.79 -11.54 5.13
N LYS A 195 11.67 -11.87 6.07
CA LYS A 195 12.73 -12.87 5.83
C LYS A 195 12.17 -14.29 5.67
N PHE A 196 11.00 -14.56 6.22
CA PHE A 196 10.29 -15.84 6.03
C PHE A 196 9.50 -15.86 4.71
N ALA A 197 9.31 -14.73 4.04
CA ALA A 197 8.53 -14.61 2.81
C ALA A 197 8.94 -15.59 1.69
N PRO A 198 10.23 -15.90 1.42
CA PRO A 198 10.57 -16.91 0.42
C PRO A 198 9.93 -18.29 0.69
N PHE A 199 9.90 -18.73 1.94
CA PHE A 199 9.26 -20.01 2.32
C PHE A 199 7.74 -19.94 2.20
N GLY A 200 7.15 -18.84 2.67
CA GLY A 200 5.70 -18.60 2.56
C GLY A 200 5.24 -18.52 1.11
N VAL A 201 5.92 -17.76 0.27
CA VAL A 201 5.62 -17.63 -1.16
C VAL A 201 5.77 -18.96 -1.90
N PHE A 202 6.86 -19.70 -1.65
CA PHE A 202 7.02 -21.05 -2.19
C PHE A 202 5.81 -21.93 -1.85
N ALA A 203 5.44 -22.00 -0.58
CA ALA A 203 4.36 -22.86 -0.12
C ALA A 203 3.00 -22.44 -0.70
N LEU A 204 2.67 -21.15 -0.66
CA LEU A 204 1.41 -20.61 -1.16
C LEU A 204 1.24 -20.88 -2.66
N ILE A 205 2.29 -20.63 -3.46
CA ILE A 205 2.25 -20.87 -4.90
C ILE A 205 2.23 -22.38 -5.21
N ALA A 206 3.04 -23.18 -4.52
CA ALA A 206 3.06 -24.63 -4.72
C ALA A 206 1.69 -25.26 -4.42
N VAL A 207 1.06 -24.90 -3.31
CA VAL A 207 -0.29 -25.37 -2.95
C VAL A 207 -1.33 -24.92 -3.98
N THR A 208 -1.26 -23.65 -4.42
CA THR A 208 -2.19 -23.12 -5.42
C THR A 208 -2.07 -23.86 -6.75
N VAL A 209 -0.86 -23.99 -7.27
CA VAL A 209 -0.63 -24.70 -8.54
C VAL A 209 -0.95 -26.18 -8.41
N ALA A 210 -0.64 -26.81 -7.26
CA ALA A 210 -1.00 -28.21 -7.00
C ALA A 210 -2.52 -28.42 -6.90
N LYS A 211 -3.28 -27.48 -6.38
CA LYS A 211 -4.75 -27.53 -6.30
C LYS A 211 -5.44 -27.21 -7.63
N PHE A 212 -5.02 -26.15 -8.30
CA PHE A 212 -5.78 -25.52 -9.39
C PHE A 212 -5.05 -25.57 -10.75
N GLY A 213 -3.81 -26.03 -10.80
CA GLY A 213 -2.99 -26.10 -12.01
C GLY A 213 -2.29 -24.79 -12.36
N VAL A 214 -1.39 -24.85 -13.33
CA VAL A 214 -0.56 -23.71 -13.78
C VAL A 214 -1.40 -22.57 -14.41
N ALA A 215 -2.60 -22.90 -14.92
CA ALA A 215 -3.49 -21.92 -15.54
C ALA A 215 -3.91 -20.78 -14.57
N THR A 216 -3.89 -21.05 -13.23
CA THR A 216 -4.20 -20.01 -12.21
C THR A 216 -3.17 -18.90 -12.14
N LEU A 217 -2.01 -19.05 -12.77
CA LEU A 217 -0.98 -18.00 -12.84
C LEU A 217 -1.30 -16.93 -13.87
N LEU A 218 -2.15 -17.23 -14.86
CA LEU A 218 -2.53 -16.26 -15.90
C LEU A 218 -3.24 -15.02 -15.31
N PRO A 219 -4.23 -15.15 -14.43
CA PRO A 219 -4.84 -14.03 -13.72
C PRO A 219 -3.84 -13.19 -12.91
N LEU A 220 -2.86 -13.83 -12.27
CA LEU A 220 -1.80 -13.11 -11.55
C LEU A 220 -0.94 -12.28 -12.52
N GLY A 221 -0.60 -12.83 -13.69
CA GLY A 221 0.09 -12.09 -14.75
C GLY A 221 -0.74 -10.90 -15.25
N LYS A 222 -2.06 -11.09 -15.44
CA LYS A 222 -2.98 -9.99 -15.79
C LYS A 222 -3.03 -8.92 -14.70
N LEU A 223 -3.05 -9.30 -13.42
CA LEU A 223 -3.00 -8.35 -12.30
C LEU A 223 -1.71 -7.54 -12.32
N VAL A 224 -0.55 -8.18 -12.47
CA VAL A 224 0.75 -7.49 -12.60
C VAL A 224 0.69 -6.48 -13.73
N LEU A 225 0.27 -6.91 -14.92
CA LEU A 225 0.16 -6.02 -16.08
C LEU A 225 -0.79 -4.85 -15.82
N ALA A 226 -1.97 -5.12 -15.24
CA ALA A 226 -2.96 -4.09 -14.94
C ALA A 226 -2.40 -3.05 -13.95
N VAL A 227 -1.70 -3.48 -12.89
CA VAL A 227 -1.06 -2.57 -11.93
C VAL A 227 0.01 -1.72 -12.61
N TYR A 228 0.93 -2.33 -13.39
CA TYR A 228 2.01 -1.61 -14.06
C TYR A 228 1.49 -0.59 -15.06
N VAL A 229 0.52 -0.99 -15.91
CA VAL A 229 -0.10 -0.08 -16.88
C VAL A 229 -0.81 1.07 -16.18
N THR A 230 -1.61 0.77 -15.14
CA THR A 230 -2.34 1.81 -14.40
C THR A 230 -1.41 2.79 -13.71
N VAL A 231 -0.34 2.30 -13.10
CA VAL A 231 0.68 3.13 -12.46
C VAL A 231 1.41 4.01 -13.46
N ILE A 232 1.78 3.48 -14.64
CA ILE A 232 2.41 4.29 -15.71
C ILE A 232 1.44 5.37 -16.20
N LEU A 233 0.18 5.03 -16.44
CA LEU A 233 -0.86 5.99 -16.81
C LEU A 233 -1.07 7.06 -15.73
N PHE A 234 -1.08 6.68 -14.46
CA PHE A 234 -1.17 7.62 -13.34
C PHE A 234 0.00 8.61 -13.33
N VAL A 235 1.23 8.11 -13.52
CA VAL A 235 2.43 8.98 -13.60
C VAL A 235 2.34 9.94 -14.78
N VAL A 236 1.99 9.47 -15.96
CA VAL A 236 1.98 10.29 -17.18
C VAL A 236 0.82 11.28 -17.17
N ILE A 237 -0.38 10.83 -16.80
CA ILE A 237 -1.59 11.66 -16.86
C ILE A 237 -1.71 12.49 -15.59
N VAL A 238 -1.86 11.86 -14.43
CA VAL A 238 -2.22 12.58 -13.19
C VAL A 238 -1.03 13.37 -12.66
N LEU A 239 0.11 12.70 -12.42
CA LEU A 239 1.30 13.40 -11.95
C LEU A 239 1.89 14.30 -13.04
N GLY A 240 1.77 13.93 -14.33
CA GLY A 240 2.20 14.74 -15.46
C GLY A 240 1.42 16.05 -15.59
N ILE A 241 0.08 16.00 -15.50
CA ILE A 241 -0.78 17.19 -15.49
C ILE A 241 -0.48 18.04 -14.27
N ASN A 242 -0.39 17.44 -13.10
CA ASN A 242 -0.10 18.13 -11.85
C ASN A 242 1.26 18.85 -11.88
N ALA A 243 2.30 18.19 -12.37
CA ALA A 243 3.62 18.80 -12.58
C ALA A 243 3.56 19.97 -13.55
N ARG A 244 2.82 19.82 -14.66
CA ARG A 244 2.67 20.88 -15.67
C ARG A 244 1.94 22.11 -15.12
N MET A 245 0.94 21.93 -14.26
CA MET A 245 0.22 23.03 -13.61
C MET A 245 1.14 23.89 -12.74
N VAL A 246 2.21 23.34 -12.18
CA VAL A 246 3.21 24.07 -11.40
C VAL A 246 4.48 24.40 -12.19
N GLY A 247 4.45 24.28 -13.52
CA GLY A 247 5.55 24.65 -14.41
C GLY A 247 6.74 23.68 -14.39
N VAL A 248 6.55 22.43 -14.00
CA VAL A 248 7.58 21.39 -13.96
C VAL A 248 7.26 20.28 -14.97
N ASN A 249 8.29 19.74 -15.60
CA ASN A 249 8.14 18.56 -16.47
C ASN A 249 8.39 17.30 -15.66
N ILE A 250 7.39 16.38 -15.62
CA ILE A 250 7.46 15.14 -14.85
C ILE A 250 8.64 14.25 -15.28
N PHE A 251 8.95 14.20 -16.58
CA PHE A 251 10.07 13.41 -17.08
C PHE A 251 11.43 14.00 -16.67
N THR A 252 11.52 15.34 -16.56
CA THR A 252 12.71 15.99 -16.02
C THR A 252 12.86 15.65 -14.52
N LEU A 253 11.77 15.68 -13.75
CA LEU A 253 11.78 15.28 -12.35
C LEU A 253 12.20 13.81 -12.20
N MET A 254 11.68 12.90 -13.03
CA MET A 254 12.10 11.49 -13.05
C MET A 254 13.59 11.33 -13.38
N LYS A 255 14.15 12.17 -14.27
CA LYS A 255 15.58 12.14 -14.58
C LYS A 255 16.44 12.60 -13.39
N ILE A 256 16.00 13.61 -12.66
CA ILE A 256 16.65 14.12 -11.44
C ILE A 256 16.66 13.04 -10.35
N LEU A 257 15.53 12.35 -10.18
CA LEU A 257 15.32 11.34 -9.14
C LEU A 257 15.67 9.91 -9.60
N LYS A 258 16.34 9.73 -10.74
CA LYS A 258 16.58 8.42 -11.34
C LYS A 258 17.17 7.40 -10.36
N GLU A 259 18.16 7.81 -9.58
CA GLU A 259 18.85 6.93 -8.62
C GLU A 259 17.92 6.51 -7.49
N GLU A 260 17.15 7.44 -6.94
CA GLU A 260 16.17 7.19 -5.88
C GLU A 260 15.02 6.33 -6.38
N LEU A 261 14.54 6.56 -7.61
CA LEU A 261 13.50 5.74 -8.23
C LEU A 261 13.99 4.31 -8.45
N ILE A 262 15.22 4.12 -8.95
CA ILE A 262 15.80 2.79 -9.11
C ILE A 262 16.03 2.13 -7.74
N LEU A 263 16.55 2.86 -6.76
CA LEU A 263 16.79 2.32 -5.43
C LEU A 263 15.49 1.92 -4.74
N SER A 264 14.48 2.77 -4.76
CA SER A 264 13.16 2.44 -4.20
C SER A 264 12.48 1.28 -4.94
N PHE A 265 12.63 1.19 -6.26
CA PHE A 265 12.16 0.07 -7.06
C PHE A 265 12.85 -1.24 -6.64
N THR A 266 14.18 -1.27 -6.58
CA THR A 266 14.92 -2.51 -6.28
C THR A 266 14.77 -2.98 -4.84
N THR A 267 14.67 -2.03 -3.90
CA THR A 267 14.44 -2.35 -2.48
C THR A 267 12.97 -2.59 -2.15
N ALA A 268 12.05 -2.16 -3.02
CA ALA A 268 10.62 -2.07 -2.76
C ALA A 268 10.32 -1.29 -1.46
N SER A 269 11.09 -0.22 -1.23
CA SER A 269 10.94 0.65 -0.06
C SER A 269 11.12 2.10 -0.48
N SER A 270 10.09 2.89 -0.25
CA SER A 270 10.16 4.32 -0.47
C SER A 270 10.92 5.04 0.65
N GLU A 271 10.92 4.51 1.86
CA GLU A 271 11.64 5.08 3.00
C GLU A 271 13.16 5.04 2.85
N ALA A 272 13.68 4.03 2.16
CA ALA A 272 15.13 3.88 1.94
C ALA A 272 15.79 5.10 1.26
N VAL A 273 15.00 5.92 0.56
CA VAL A 273 15.49 7.09 -0.19
C VAL A 273 15.06 8.43 0.40
N LEU A 274 14.32 8.42 1.52
CA LEU A 274 13.73 9.60 2.14
C LEU A 274 14.75 10.75 2.36
N PRO A 275 15.92 10.54 2.99
CA PRO A 275 16.88 11.63 3.22
C PRO A 275 17.43 12.22 1.92
N ASN A 276 17.66 11.37 0.90
CA ASN A 276 18.20 11.81 -0.38
C ASN A 276 17.16 12.65 -1.15
N ILE A 277 15.89 12.26 -1.11
CA ILE A 277 14.81 13.03 -1.75
C ILE A 277 14.63 14.39 -1.11
N MET A 278 14.63 14.46 0.23
CA MET A 278 14.54 15.73 0.94
C MET A 278 15.66 16.68 0.50
N ARG A 279 16.91 16.20 0.52
CA ARG A 279 18.08 16.98 0.08
C ARG A 279 17.96 17.43 -1.38
N LYS A 280 17.61 16.50 -2.31
CA LYS A 280 17.46 16.84 -3.74
C LYS A 280 16.33 17.85 -4.00
N MET A 281 15.24 17.80 -3.24
CA MET A 281 14.17 18.79 -3.37
C MET A 281 14.59 20.16 -2.82
N GLU A 282 15.38 20.21 -1.76
CA GLU A 282 16.00 21.46 -1.28
C GLU A 282 16.97 22.05 -2.32
N GLU A 283 17.80 21.21 -2.93
CA GLU A 283 18.73 21.60 -4.00
C GLU A 283 17.97 22.08 -5.25
N LEU A 284 16.81 21.49 -5.55
CA LEU A 284 15.93 21.87 -6.66
C LEU A 284 15.15 23.18 -6.40
N GLY A 285 15.24 23.77 -5.22
CA GLY A 285 14.61 25.04 -4.90
C GLY A 285 13.38 24.99 -4.01
N CYS A 286 13.04 23.83 -3.43
CA CYS A 286 12.04 23.77 -2.37
C CYS A 286 12.63 24.34 -1.06
N PRO A 287 11.90 25.16 -0.30
CA PRO A 287 12.31 25.56 1.04
C PRO A 287 12.49 24.36 1.94
N LYS A 288 13.52 24.38 2.78
CA LYS A 288 13.81 23.29 3.72
C LYS A 288 12.61 22.95 4.62
N ALA A 289 11.91 23.98 5.11
CA ALA A 289 10.72 23.78 5.95
C ALA A 289 9.62 23.00 5.21
N VAL A 290 9.38 23.31 3.93
CA VAL A 290 8.39 22.60 3.11
C VAL A 290 8.84 21.17 2.80
N ALA A 291 10.08 20.97 2.35
CA ALA A 291 10.62 19.65 2.02
C ALA A 291 10.61 18.73 3.26
N SER A 292 11.05 19.24 4.42
CA SER A 292 11.12 18.47 5.67
C SER A 292 9.74 18.14 6.27
N PHE A 293 8.69 18.86 5.89
CA PHE A 293 7.33 18.57 6.31
C PHE A 293 6.58 17.70 5.31
N VAL A 294 6.53 18.14 4.04
CA VAL A 294 5.67 17.51 3.01
C VAL A 294 6.14 16.11 2.67
N ILE A 295 7.45 15.91 2.51
CA ILE A 295 7.97 14.61 2.07
C ILE A 295 7.73 13.52 3.12
N PRO A 296 8.16 13.66 4.41
CA PRO A 296 7.88 12.64 5.42
C PRO A 296 6.38 12.41 5.65
N THR A 297 5.57 13.48 5.68
CA THR A 297 4.11 13.37 5.81
C THR A 297 3.50 12.60 4.64
N GLY A 298 4.03 12.76 3.43
CA GLY A 298 3.61 12.03 2.24
C GLY A 298 3.85 10.53 2.33
N TYR A 299 4.86 10.08 3.05
CA TYR A 299 5.12 8.65 3.27
C TYR A 299 4.06 7.96 4.15
N THR A 300 3.22 8.72 4.80
CA THR A 300 2.09 8.22 5.58
C THR A 300 0.74 8.47 4.89
N PHE A 301 0.60 9.60 4.20
CA PHE A 301 -0.70 10.06 3.69
C PHE A 301 -0.84 10.02 2.16
N ASN A 302 0.24 9.86 1.40
CA ASN A 302 0.24 9.97 -0.08
C ASN A 302 0.98 8.81 -0.76
N LEU A 303 0.66 7.58 -0.38
CA LEU A 303 1.20 6.38 -1.02
C LEU A 303 0.35 5.97 -2.23
N THR A 304 0.36 6.79 -3.28
CA THR A 304 -0.53 6.69 -4.44
C THR A 304 -0.37 5.41 -5.24
N GLY A 305 0.85 4.91 -5.43
CA GLY A 305 1.10 3.62 -6.08
C GLY A 305 0.51 2.46 -5.29
N SER A 306 0.58 2.53 -3.95
CA SER A 306 -0.06 1.56 -3.06
C SER A 306 -1.58 1.63 -3.12
N ALA A 307 -2.15 2.83 -3.20
CA ALA A 307 -3.59 3.04 -3.29
C ALA A 307 -4.19 2.47 -4.60
N ILE A 308 -3.50 2.64 -5.74
CA ILE A 308 -3.87 2.00 -7.02
C ILE A 308 -3.90 0.47 -6.87
N TYR A 309 -2.84 -0.09 -6.29
CA TYR A 309 -2.74 -1.53 -6.10
C TYR A 309 -3.82 -2.07 -5.18
N GLN A 310 -4.11 -1.41 -4.07
CA GLN A 310 -5.12 -1.86 -3.11
C GLN A 310 -6.50 -1.97 -3.76
N ALA A 311 -6.88 -1.00 -4.58
CA ALA A 311 -8.12 -1.01 -5.32
C ALA A 311 -8.18 -2.16 -6.35
N LEU A 312 -7.10 -2.34 -7.12
CA LEU A 312 -6.97 -3.44 -8.08
C LEU A 312 -6.98 -4.81 -7.41
N ALA A 313 -6.25 -4.97 -6.30
CA ALA A 313 -6.15 -6.23 -5.58
C ALA A 313 -7.49 -6.63 -4.91
N ALA A 314 -8.22 -5.67 -4.34
CA ALA A 314 -9.52 -5.94 -3.73
C ALA A 314 -10.53 -6.43 -4.78
N LEU A 315 -10.65 -5.72 -5.91
CA LEU A 315 -11.53 -6.14 -7.00
C LEU A 315 -11.06 -7.42 -7.70
N PHE A 316 -9.74 -7.63 -7.81
CA PHE A 316 -9.19 -8.89 -8.31
C PHE A 316 -9.66 -10.08 -7.48
N VAL A 317 -9.59 -9.99 -6.15
CA VAL A 317 -10.08 -11.05 -5.26
C VAL A 317 -11.60 -11.23 -5.43
N ALA A 318 -12.38 -10.15 -5.43
CA ALA A 318 -13.82 -10.23 -5.67
C ALA A 318 -14.13 -10.96 -6.98
N GLN A 319 -13.50 -10.57 -8.09
CA GLN A 319 -13.67 -11.18 -9.42
C GLN A 319 -13.29 -12.67 -9.43
N MET A 320 -12.19 -13.05 -8.76
CA MET A 320 -11.76 -14.46 -8.67
C MET A 320 -12.82 -15.36 -8.02
N TYR A 321 -13.49 -14.84 -7.00
CA TYR A 321 -14.54 -15.58 -6.29
C TYR A 321 -15.94 -15.38 -6.89
N GLY A 322 -16.04 -14.74 -8.07
CA GLY A 322 -17.32 -14.50 -8.73
C GLY A 322 -18.21 -13.51 -8.00
N VAL A 323 -17.63 -12.70 -7.09
CA VAL A 323 -18.36 -11.63 -6.39
C VAL A 323 -18.41 -10.41 -7.31
N HIS A 324 -19.61 -10.12 -7.82
CA HIS A 324 -19.86 -8.92 -8.62
C HIS A 324 -20.11 -7.74 -7.69
N MET A 325 -19.14 -6.85 -7.57
CA MET A 325 -19.31 -5.63 -6.79
C MET A 325 -20.11 -4.58 -7.59
N SER A 326 -21.26 -4.20 -7.06
CA SER A 326 -22.06 -3.08 -7.58
C SER A 326 -21.31 -1.76 -7.48
N LEU A 327 -21.77 -0.73 -8.20
CA LEU A 327 -21.17 0.61 -8.10
C LEU A 327 -21.19 1.15 -6.66
N THR A 328 -22.28 0.88 -5.91
CA THR A 328 -22.40 1.30 -4.51
C THR A 328 -21.36 0.63 -3.63
N GLU A 329 -21.11 -0.67 -3.80
CA GLU A 329 -20.08 -1.39 -3.06
C GLU A 329 -18.66 -0.91 -3.43
N GLN A 330 -18.43 -0.58 -4.71
CA GLN A 330 -17.16 0.01 -5.14
C GLN A 330 -16.95 1.43 -4.56
N ILE A 331 -18.00 2.23 -4.42
CA ILE A 331 -17.95 3.51 -3.72
C ILE A 331 -17.65 3.29 -2.22
N THR A 332 -18.26 2.31 -1.60
CA THR A 332 -17.95 1.94 -0.21
C THR A 332 -16.48 1.51 -0.08
N LEU A 333 -16.00 0.67 -1.00
CA LEU A 333 -14.60 0.27 -1.06
C LEU A 333 -13.65 1.48 -1.24
N LEU A 334 -14.03 2.46 -2.06
CA LEU A 334 -13.27 3.71 -2.20
C LEU A 334 -13.10 4.40 -0.85
N PHE A 335 -14.18 4.60 -0.09
CA PHE A 335 -14.13 5.24 1.23
C PHE A 335 -13.32 4.41 2.25
N VAL A 336 -13.49 3.09 2.25
CA VAL A 336 -12.68 2.21 3.09
C VAL A 336 -11.20 2.35 2.75
N LEU A 337 -10.84 2.33 1.47
CA LEU A 337 -9.45 2.50 1.01
C LEU A 337 -8.90 3.91 1.31
N MET A 338 -9.71 4.96 1.20
CA MET A 338 -9.31 6.30 1.60
C MET A 338 -8.89 6.36 3.07
N LEU A 339 -9.56 5.63 3.95
CA LEU A 339 -9.24 5.57 5.38
C LEU A 339 -8.07 4.59 5.65
N THR A 340 -8.15 3.37 5.14
CA THR A 340 -7.15 2.32 5.42
C THR A 340 -5.79 2.58 4.78
N SER A 341 -5.75 3.34 3.68
CA SER A 341 -4.48 3.73 3.03
C SER A 341 -3.67 4.73 3.85
N LYS A 342 -4.27 5.37 4.85
CA LYS A 342 -3.57 6.29 5.75
C LYS A 342 -2.87 5.51 6.88
N GLY A 343 -1.71 6.00 7.28
CA GLY A 343 -0.91 5.31 8.32
C GLY A 343 -0.14 4.09 7.83
N MET A 344 -0.16 3.79 6.52
CA MET A 344 0.78 2.81 5.97
C MET A 344 2.19 3.35 6.02
N ALA A 345 3.15 2.45 6.27
CA ALA A 345 4.56 2.76 6.10
C ALA A 345 5.03 2.50 4.66
N GLY A 346 6.03 3.24 4.21
CA GLY A 346 6.70 3.03 2.92
C GLY A 346 7.67 1.83 2.90
N VAL A 347 7.35 0.78 3.68
CA VAL A 347 8.18 -0.43 3.83
C VAL A 347 7.60 -1.61 3.04
N PRO A 348 8.44 -2.59 2.66
CA PRO A 348 7.99 -3.76 1.91
C PRO A 348 6.87 -4.52 2.62
N GLY A 349 5.80 -4.85 1.88
CA GLY A 349 4.68 -5.64 2.39
C GLY A 349 3.60 -4.87 3.15
N ALA A 350 3.80 -3.58 3.51
CA ALA A 350 2.80 -2.81 4.25
C ALA A 350 1.47 -2.69 3.49
N SER A 351 1.52 -2.45 2.19
CA SER A 351 0.31 -2.36 1.35
C SER A 351 -0.46 -3.68 1.26
N PHE A 352 0.26 -4.81 1.27
CA PHE A 352 -0.35 -6.14 1.27
C PHE A 352 -1.18 -6.38 2.54
N VAL A 353 -0.65 -5.95 3.69
CA VAL A 353 -1.35 -6.00 4.98
C VAL A 353 -2.65 -5.20 4.94
N VAL A 354 -2.62 -4.00 4.35
CA VAL A 354 -3.81 -3.15 4.22
C VAL A 354 -4.85 -3.77 3.26
N VAL A 355 -4.42 -4.42 2.17
CA VAL A 355 -5.34 -5.17 1.30
C VAL A 355 -6.04 -6.29 2.08
N LEU A 356 -5.28 -7.08 2.85
CA LEU A 356 -5.86 -8.15 3.68
C LEU A 356 -6.95 -7.62 4.62
N ALA A 357 -6.66 -6.50 5.26
CA ALA A 357 -7.57 -5.81 6.15
C ALA A 357 -8.82 -5.28 5.44
N THR A 358 -8.62 -4.68 4.26
CA THR A 358 -9.72 -4.18 3.42
C THR A 358 -10.63 -5.32 2.97
N LEU A 359 -10.06 -6.44 2.53
CA LEU A 359 -10.84 -7.63 2.17
C LEU A 359 -11.69 -8.12 3.35
N GLY A 360 -11.10 -8.20 4.55
CA GLY A 360 -11.81 -8.59 5.76
C GLY A 360 -12.97 -7.65 6.09
N SER A 361 -12.76 -6.33 6.00
CA SER A 361 -13.80 -5.33 6.28
C SER A 361 -14.93 -5.32 5.22
N MET A 362 -14.64 -5.77 4.00
CA MET A 362 -15.61 -5.88 2.90
C MET A 362 -16.26 -7.27 2.84
N GLY A 363 -15.97 -8.18 3.76
CA GLY A 363 -16.47 -9.56 3.74
C GLY A 363 -15.97 -10.38 2.55
N LEU A 364 -14.85 -10.00 1.93
CA LEU A 364 -14.26 -10.72 0.81
C LEU A 364 -13.37 -11.86 1.29
N PRO A 365 -13.24 -12.97 0.51
CA PRO A 365 -12.44 -14.11 0.88
C PRO A 365 -10.96 -13.76 1.07
N LEU A 366 -10.43 -13.99 2.28
CA LEU A 366 -9.05 -13.67 2.63
C LEU A 366 -8.04 -14.62 1.96
N GLU A 367 -8.48 -15.81 1.58
CA GLU A 367 -7.66 -16.84 0.91
C GLU A 367 -7.15 -16.35 -0.46
N GLY A 368 -7.91 -15.49 -1.14
CA GLY A 368 -7.50 -14.88 -2.41
C GLY A 368 -6.21 -14.08 -2.33
N ILE A 369 -5.88 -13.58 -1.12
CA ILE A 369 -4.65 -12.84 -0.91
C ILE A 369 -3.39 -13.74 -0.93
N ALA A 370 -3.56 -15.02 -0.64
CA ALA A 370 -2.46 -15.99 -0.71
C ALA A 370 -1.84 -16.07 -2.11
N LEU A 371 -2.67 -15.90 -3.15
CA LEU A 371 -2.23 -15.83 -4.54
C LEU A 371 -1.42 -14.57 -4.82
N ILE A 372 -1.93 -13.44 -4.33
CA ILE A 372 -1.27 -12.14 -4.50
C ILE A 372 0.07 -12.12 -3.75
N ALA A 373 0.18 -12.78 -2.59
CA ALA A 373 1.41 -12.83 -1.80
C ALA A 373 2.63 -13.30 -2.60
N GLY A 374 2.42 -14.25 -3.55
CA GLY A 374 3.49 -14.76 -4.42
C GLY A 374 4.06 -13.71 -5.37
N ILE A 375 3.27 -12.73 -5.78
CA ILE A 375 3.66 -11.69 -6.73
C ILE A 375 3.78 -10.31 -6.09
N ASP A 376 3.43 -10.16 -4.80
CA ASP A 376 3.36 -8.86 -4.13
C ASP A 376 4.68 -8.10 -4.21
N ARG A 377 5.82 -8.80 -4.12
CA ARG A 377 7.14 -8.17 -4.23
C ARG A 377 7.34 -7.45 -5.58
N ILE A 378 6.88 -8.06 -6.69
CA ILE A 378 6.97 -7.47 -8.03
C ILE A 378 6.08 -6.22 -8.10
N LEU A 379 4.89 -6.31 -7.51
CA LEU A 379 3.96 -5.19 -7.44
C LEU A 379 4.48 -4.07 -6.54
N ASP A 380 5.16 -4.41 -5.43
CA ASP A 380 5.70 -3.45 -4.48
C ASP A 380 6.85 -2.60 -5.05
N MET A 381 7.63 -3.17 -5.97
CA MET A 381 8.73 -2.47 -6.64
C MET A 381 8.23 -1.22 -7.38
N ILE A 382 7.23 -1.35 -8.23
CA ILE A 382 6.68 -0.22 -9.00
C ILE A 382 5.92 0.77 -8.10
N ARG A 383 5.18 0.27 -7.10
CA ARG A 383 4.44 1.10 -6.14
C ARG A 383 5.37 2.03 -5.38
N SER A 384 6.47 1.49 -4.86
CA SER A 384 7.45 2.25 -4.08
C SER A 384 8.07 3.39 -4.90
N SER A 385 8.41 3.15 -6.17
CA SER A 385 8.96 4.20 -7.03
C SER A 385 7.97 5.32 -7.29
N VAL A 386 6.69 5.00 -7.51
CA VAL A 386 5.65 6.03 -7.75
C VAL A 386 5.33 6.80 -6.49
N ASN A 387 5.34 6.17 -5.32
CA ASN A 387 5.19 6.87 -4.05
C ASN A 387 6.28 7.91 -3.85
N VAL A 388 7.53 7.55 -4.17
CA VAL A 388 8.69 8.46 -4.13
C VAL A 388 8.49 9.66 -5.07
N LEU A 389 8.12 9.40 -6.32
CA LEU A 389 7.90 10.44 -7.32
C LEU A 389 6.75 11.38 -6.93
N GLY A 390 5.64 10.81 -6.45
CA GLY A 390 4.47 11.57 -6.01
C GLY A 390 4.77 12.49 -4.83
N ASN A 391 5.56 12.02 -3.85
CA ASN A 391 5.92 12.81 -2.68
C ASN A 391 6.94 13.91 -3.01
N ALA A 392 7.88 13.66 -3.91
CA ALA A 392 8.78 14.68 -4.42
C ALA A 392 8.03 15.78 -5.17
N LEU A 393 7.08 15.39 -6.05
CA LEU A 393 6.23 16.36 -6.75
C LEU A 393 5.36 17.16 -5.78
N ALA A 394 4.82 16.54 -4.74
CA ALA A 394 4.04 17.23 -3.72
C ALA A 394 4.82 18.35 -3.02
N ALA A 395 6.10 18.13 -2.71
CA ALA A 395 6.95 19.18 -2.13
C ALA A 395 7.10 20.38 -3.07
N ILE A 396 7.26 20.13 -4.38
CA ILE A 396 7.32 21.20 -5.38
C ILE A 396 5.97 21.94 -5.47
N VAL A 397 4.87 21.20 -5.52
CA VAL A 397 3.51 21.78 -5.59
C VAL A 397 3.25 22.66 -4.37
N MET A 398 3.54 22.18 -3.16
CA MET A 398 3.36 22.98 -1.94
C MET A 398 4.27 24.20 -1.91
N SER A 399 5.53 24.08 -2.31
CA SER A 399 6.47 25.22 -2.40
C SER A 399 5.97 26.29 -3.36
N LYS A 400 5.38 25.88 -4.51
CA LYS A 400 4.77 26.82 -5.49
C LYS A 400 3.49 27.47 -4.94
N TRP A 401 2.63 26.70 -4.25
CA TRP A 401 1.39 27.23 -3.68
C TRP A 401 1.62 28.17 -2.49
N GLU A 402 2.74 28.05 -1.79
CA GLU A 402 3.17 29.01 -0.77
C GLU A 402 3.94 30.21 -1.37
N GLY A 403 4.30 30.17 -2.66
CA GLY A 403 5.06 31.24 -3.33
C GLY A 403 6.55 31.28 -2.96
N GLU A 404 7.07 30.20 -2.38
CA GLU A 404 8.43 30.14 -1.83
C GLU A 404 9.40 29.28 -2.68
N PHE A 405 8.95 28.76 -3.83
CA PHE A 405 9.81 27.95 -4.70
C PHE A 405 10.84 28.81 -5.44
N ASP A 406 12.12 28.49 -5.30
CA ASP A 406 13.21 29.20 -5.98
C ASP A 406 13.38 28.69 -7.43
N ASN A 407 12.81 29.43 -8.38
CA ASN A 407 12.85 29.07 -9.80
C ASN A 407 14.25 29.21 -10.42
N GLU A 408 15.09 30.14 -9.95
CA GLU A 408 16.44 30.34 -10.50
C GLU A 408 17.37 29.21 -10.05
N LYS A 409 17.28 28.80 -8.76
CA LYS A 409 17.99 27.65 -8.24
C LYS A 409 17.58 26.37 -8.99
N ALA A 410 16.28 26.22 -9.28
CA ALA A 410 15.77 25.07 -10.05
C ALA A 410 16.36 24.99 -11.46
N LYS A 411 16.45 26.12 -12.17
CA LYS A 411 17.07 26.17 -13.52
C LYS A 411 18.55 25.76 -13.46
N GLN A 412 19.32 26.34 -12.55
CA GLN A 412 20.74 26.03 -12.36
C GLN A 412 20.94 24.56 -12.05
N TYR A 413 20.14 23.98 -11.13
CA TYR A 413 20.22 22.57 -10.77
C TYR A 413 19.94 21.65 -11.95
N VAL A 414 18.89 21.95 -12.75
CA VAL A 414 18.55 21.18 -13.96
C VAL A 414 19.68 21.23 -15.00
N GLU A 415 20.34 22.37 -15.18
CA GLU A 415 21.48 22.54 -16.09
C GLU A 415 22.68 21.70 -15.62
N THR A 416 23.03 21.80 -14.35
CA THR A 416 24.12 20.98 -13.77
C THR A 416 23.88 19.47 -13.96
N VAL A 417 22.63 19.02 -13.73
CA VAL A 417 22.25 17.60 -13.94
C VAL A 417 22.35 17.18 -15.42
N LYS A 418 22.16 18.10 -16.37
CA LYS A 418 22.34 17.82 -17.82
C LYS A 418 23.82 17.73 -18.18
N GLU A 419 24.66 18.63 -17.68
CA GLU A 419 26.09 18.69 -17.97
C GLU A 419 26.84 17.50 -17.40
N THR A 420 26.55 17.12 -16.15
CA THR A 420 27.18 15.94 -15.48
C THR A 420 26.90 14.63 -16.22
N LYS A 421 25.91 14.58 -17.12
CA LYS A 421 25.57 13.40 -17.92
C LYS A 421 26.09 13.47 -19.36
N ALA A 422 26.62 14.62 -19.78
CA ALA A 422 27.23 14.79 -21.11
C ALA A 422 28.76 14.58 -21.06
N ALA A 423 29.34 14.61 -19.86
CA ALA A 423 30.74 14.29 -19.58
C ALA A 423 30.86 12.80 -19.13
#